data_c83b0668fe33aa25267f587304783149
#
_entry.id   c83b0668fe33aa25267f587304783149
#
_cell.length_a   1.000
_cell.length_b   1.000
_cell.length_c   1.000
_cell.angle_alpha   90.00
_cell.angle_beta   90.00
_cell.angle_gamma   90.00
#
_symmetry.space_group_name_H-M   'P 1'
#
loop_
_entity.id
_entity.type
_entity.pdbx_description
1 polymer ?
#
loop_
_entity_poly.entity_id
_entity_poly.type
_entity_poly.pdbx_seq_one_letter_code
_entity_poly.pdbx_strand_id
1 'polypeptide(L)'
;MLELKHVDKVYPNGFQALKDVNLTVKDGEFISIIGLSGAGKSTLIRCINKRHDIQSGEVLIDGVDISKLKGKKLREQRRNIGRIFQSFNLVRRSSVYKNVLSGRVGYHNTFETRFGIYSKREKLLALQNIDKFGILDKAYVRADQLSGGQQQRVALARALTQEPKILLADEPVASLDPATTIAVRNDFVRINKMGITIIANRHHVDLAKKYSTRIIGVRAGQIVFDGKPEEVTDEACFKIYGRHLNSNENLGAKLDEIPEEPAEKR
;
A
#
# COMPACT_ATOMS: atom_id res chain seq x y z
N MET A 1 -3.09 -13.92 7.35
CA MET A 1 -2.76 -14.54 6.03
C MET A 1 -3.76 -14.09 4.99
N LEU A 2 -3.32 -13.75 3.77
CA LEU A 2 -4.17 -13.40 2.62
C LEU A 2 -4.03 -14.48 1.54
N GLU A 3 -5.15 -14.93 0.99
CA GLU A 3 -5.18 -15.90 -0.12
C GLU A 3 -6.15 -15.42 -1.21
N LEU A 4 -5.70 -15.50 -2.45
CA LEU A 4 -6.51 -15.36 -3.65
C LEU A 4 -6.57 -16.74 -4.34
N LYS A 5 -7.78 -17.22 -4.64
CA LYS A 5 -8.00 -18.53 -5.26
C LYS A 5 -8.84 -18.35 -6.52
N HIS A 6 -8.24 -18.65 -7.67
CA HIS A 6 -8.89 -18.59 -8.99
C HIS A 6 -9.62 -17.29 -9.25
N VAL A 7 -8.96 -16.14 -8.92
CA VAL A 7 -9.59 -14.83 -8.99
C VAL A 7 -9.59 -14.31 -10.43
N ASP A 8 -10.81 -14.09 -10.95
CA ASP A 8 -11.03 -13.40 -12.22
C ASP A 8 -11.67 -12.03 -12.01
N LYS A 9 -11.27 -11.07 -12.84
CA LYS A 9 -11.91 -9.76 -12.90
C LYS A 9 -12.11 -9.30 -14.33
N VAL A 10 -13.38 -9.13 -14.70
CA VAL A 10 -13.80 -8.51 -15.98
C VAL A 10 -14.48 -7.19 -15.67
N TYR A 11 -14.14 -6.14 -16.41
CA TYR A 11 -14.83 -4.85 -16.35
C TYR A 11 -16.06 -4.82 -17.24
N PRO A 12 -17.03 -3.87 -17.03
CA PRO A 12 -18.26 -3.80 -17.83
C PRO A 12 -18.03 -3.65 -19.34
N ASN A 13 -16.89 -3.12 -19.76
CA ASN A 13 -16.48 -2.99 -21.16
C ASN A 13 -15.92 -4.28 -21.77
N GLY A 14 -16.02 -5.41 -21.07
CA GLY A 14 -15.50 -6.71 -21.50
C GLY A 14 -13.98 -6.92 -21.26
N PHE A 15 -13.25 -5.92 -20.79
CA PHE A 15 -11.82 -6.06 -20.52
C PHE A 15 -11.58 -6.94 -19.30
N GLN A 16 -10.91 -8.09 -19.53
CA GLN A 16 -10.50 -9.01 -18.46
C GLN A 16 -9.16 -8.55 -17.86
N ALA A 17 -9.24 -7.97 -16.67
CA ALA A 17 -8.09 -7.35 -15.99
C ALA A 17 -7.34 -8.32 -15.07
N LEU A 18 -7.99 -9.39 -14.59
CA LEU A 18 -7.35 -10.49 -13.87
C LEU A 18 -7.86 -11.81 -14.45
N LYS A 19 -6.96 -12.80 -14.57
CA LYS A 19 -7.21 -14.11 -15.17
C LYS A 19 -6.62 -15.19 -14.28
N ASP A 20 -7.46 -15.97 -13.63
CA ASP A 20 -7.10 -17.11 -12.79
C ASP A 20 -5.96 -16.79 -11.81
N VAL A 21 -6.08 -15.68 -11.08
CA VAL A 21 -5.03 -15.23 -10.17
C VAL A 21 -5.07 -16.06 -8.88
N ASN A 22 -3.96 -16.75 -8.63
CA ASN A 22 -3.71 -17.52 -7.43
C ASN A 22 -2.52 -16.91 -6.69
N LEU A 23 -2.69 -16.52 -5.42
CA LEU A 23 -1.64 -15.89 -4.61
C LEU A 23 -1.88 -16.15 -3.13
N THR A 24 -0.87 -16.64 -2.44
CA THR A 24 -0.87 -16.75 -0.98
C THR A 24 0.17 -15.80 -0.40
N VAL A 25 -0.23 -14.97 0.55
CA VAL A 25 0.62 -14.00 1.25
C VAL A 25 0.66 -14.34 2.72
N LYS A 26 1.85 -14.58 3.25
CA LYS A 26 2.07 -14.84 4.68
C LYS A 26 2.09 -13.53 5.47
N ASP A 27 1.77 -13.62 6.75
CA ASP A 27 1.85 -12.45 7.63
C ASP A 27 3.30 -11.95 7.74
N GLY A 28 3.48 -10.64 7.71
CA GLY A 28 4.79 -9.99 7.78
C GLY A 28 5.59 -9.95 6.47
N GLU A 29 5.11 -10.52 5.36
CA GLU A 29 5.78 -10.37 4.06
C GLU A 29 5.73 -8.92 3.56
N PHE A 30 6.81 -8.49 2.92
CA PHE A 30 6.81 -7.27 2.12
C PHE A 30 6.86 -7.63 0.63
N ILE A 31 5.72 -7.52 -0.04
CA ILE A 31 5.55 -7.89 -1.44
C ILE A 31 5.54 -6.65 -2.32
N SER A 32 6.36 -6.66 -3.37
CA SER A 32 6.23 -5.72 -4.49
C SER A 32 5.58 -6.40 -5.69
N ILE A 33 4.53 -5.77 -6.22
CA ILE A 33 3.89 -6.19 -7.47
C ILE A 33 4.47 -5.33 -8.59
N ILE A 34 5.09 -5.97 -9.59
CA ILE A 34 5.71 -5.32 -10.74
C ILE A 34 5.05 -5.76 -12.06
N GLY A 35 5.23 -5.01 -13.13
CA GLY A 35 4.69 -5.27 -14.46
C GLY A 35 4.34 -4.00 -15.21
N LEU A 36 3.98 -4.11 -16.47
CA LEU A 36 3.61 -2.97 -17.33
C LEU A 36 2.41 -2.19 -16.79
N SER A 37 2.27 -0.93 -17.23
CA SER A 37 1.03 -0.19 -17.06
C SER A 37 -0.12 -0.97 -17.72
N GLY A 38 -1.27 -1.06 -17.06
CA GLY A 38 -2.41 -1.85 -17.54
C GLY A 38 -2.31 -3.37 -17.31
N ALA A 39 -1.22 -3.91 -16.75
CA ALA A 39 -1.05 -5.36 -16.53
C ALA A 39 -2.03 -5.97 -15.51
N GLY A 40 -2.79 -5.16 -14.74
CA GLY A 40 -3.74 -5.64 -13.73
C GLY A 40 -3.34 -5.36 -12.27
N LYS A 41 -2.14 -4.79 -12.01
CA LYS A 41 -1.61 -4.55 -10.65
C LYS A 41 -2.54 -3.78 -9.73
N SER A 42 -2.99 -2.61 -10.15
CA SER A 42 -3.92 -1.78 -9.35
C SER A 42 -5.30 -2.44 -9.22
N THR A 43 -5.74 -3.21 -10.23
CA THR A 43 -6.96 -4.01 -10.14
C THR A 43 -6.83 -5.09 -9.07
N LEU A 44 -5.68 -5.79 -9.00
CA LEU A 44 -5.40 -6.80 -8.00
C LEU A 44 -5.50 -6.20 -6.57
N ILE A 45 -4.81 -5.09 -6.32
CA ILE A 45 -4.91 -4.36 -5.02
C ILE A 45 -6.36 -3.95 -4.71
N ARG A 46 -7.13 -3.51 -5.71
CA ARG A 46 -8.52 -3.09 -5.51
C ARG A 46 -9.47 -4.27 -5.27
N CYS A 47 -9.16 -5.45 -5.79
CA CYS A 47 -9.90 -6.68 -5.49
C CYS A 47 -9.60 -7.19 -4.07
N ILE A 48 -8.34 -7.13 -3.62
CA ILE A 48 -7.93 -7.55 -2.25
C ILE A 48 -8.75 -6.81 -1.17
N ASN A 49 -9.04 -5.52 -1.34
CA ASN A 49 -9.85 -4.78 -0.37
C ASN A 49 -11.33 -4.63 -0.77
N LYS A 50 -11.77 -5.42 -1.77
CA LYS A 50 -13.12 -5.41 -2.32
C LYS A 50 -13.62 -4.02 -2.74
N ARG A 51 -12.75 -3.17 -3.29
CA ARG A 51 -13.19 -1.95 -4.00
C ARG A 51 -13.68 -2.25 -5.40
N HIS A 52 -13.21 -3.35 -5.98
CA HIS A 52 -13.77 -3.97 -7.17
C HIS A 52 -14.25 -5.37 -6.78
N ASP A 53 -15.46 -5.69 -7.18
CA ASP A 53 -15.96 -7.05 -7.09
C ASP A 53 -15.26 -7.94 -8.11
N ILE A 54 -14.93 -9.15 -7.71
CA ILE A 54 -14.39 -10.19 -8.59
C ILE A 54 -15.52 -10.87 -9.35
N GLN A 55 -15.21 -11.49 -10.47
CA GLN A 55 -16.15 -12.24 -11.30
C GLN A 55 -16.31 -13.68 -10.80
N SER A 56 -15.18 -14.31 -10.46
CA SER A 56 -15.10 -15.67 -9.92
C SER A 56 -13.93 -15.78 -8.95
N GLY A 57 -13.87 -16.88 -8.23
CA GLY A 57 -12.84 -17.15 -7.25
C GLY A 57 -13.16 -16.64 -5.84
N GLU A 58 -12.15 -16.58 -5.00
CA GLU A 58 -12.26 -16.17 -3.60
C GLU A 58 -11.09 -15.27 -3.18
N VAL A 59 -11.36 -14.32 -2.29
CA VAL A 59 -10.35 -13.48 -1.62
C VAL A 59 -10.50 -13.68 -0.12
N LEU A 60 -9.60 -14.45 0.47
CA LEU A 60 -9.66 -14.83 1.88
C LEU A 60 -8.65 -13.99 2.70
N ILE A 61 -9.12 -13.42 3.81
CA ILE A 61 -8.28 -12.76 4.80
C ILE A 61 -8.52 -13.45 6.14
N ASP A 62 -7.49 -14.08 6.68
CA ASP A 62 -7.56 -14.93 7.88
C ASP A 62 -8.70 -15.98 7.76
N GLY A 63 -8.84 -16.61 6.59
CA GLY A 63 -9.86 -17.61 6.29
C GLY A 63 -11.26 -17.07 6.00
N VAL A 64 -11.49 -15.75 6.08
CA VAL A 64 -12.77 -15.12 5.78
C VAL A 64 -12.80 -14.61 4.35
N ASP A 65 -13.72 -15.12 3.53
CA ASP A 65 -13.90 -14.67 2.15
C ASP A 65 -14.55 -13.26 2.10
N ILE A 66 -13.71 -12.27 1.90
CA ILE A 66 -14.13 -10.86 1.81
C ILE A 66 -15.00 -10.60 0.56
N SER A 67 -14.86 -11.40 -0.50
CA SER A 67 -15.61 -11.22 -1.76
C SER A 67 -17.12 -11.36 -1.57
N LYS A 68 -17.54 -12.16 -0.60
CA LYS A 68 -18.96 -12.44 -0.27
C LYS A 68 -19.52 -11.47 0.78
N LEU A 69 -18.67 -10.69 1.48
CA LEU A 69 -19.13 -9.81 2.56
C LEU A 69 -19.76 -8.53 2.05
N LYS A 70 -20.75 -8.01 2.81
CA LYS A 70 -21.43 -6.72 2.58
C LYS A 70 -21.64 -5.95 3.89
N GLY A 71 -21.96 -4.68 3.78
CA GLY A 71 -22.40 -3.85 4.91
C GLY A 71 -21.40 -3.83 6.08
N LYS A 72 -21.89 -4.08 7.30
CA LYS A 72 -21.12 -4.04 8.55
C LYS A 72 -19.97 -5.04 8.56
N LYS A 73 -20.21 -6.30 8.13
CA LYS A 73 -19.20 -7.35 8.10
C LYS A 73 -18.02 -6.99 7.17
N LEU A 74 -18.30 -6.42 6.00
CA LEU A 74 -17.25 -5.94 5.10
C LEU A 74 -16.46 -4.78 5.70
N ARG A 75 -17.13 -3.83 6.37
CA ARG A 75 -16.47 -2.71 7.05
C ARG A 75 -15.54 -3.20 8.18
N GLU A 76 -15.96 -4.21 8.93
CA GLU A 76 -15.14 -4.84 9.97
C GLU A 76 -13.89 -5.50 9.40
N GLN A 77 -14.01 -6.27 8.33
CA GLN A 77 -12.83 -6.87 7.67
C GLN A 77 -11.89 -5.81 7.08
N ARG A 78 -12.42 -4.74 6.51
CA ARG A 78 -11.61 -3.64 5.98
C ARG A 78 -10.81 -2.88 7.05
N ARG A 79 -11.12 -3.01 8.34
CA ARG A 79 -10.29 -2.47 9.43
C ARG A 79 -8.90 -3.10 9.43
N ASN A 80 -8.79 -4.36 9.04
CA ASN A 80 -7.52 -5.09 8.94
C ASN A 80 -6.68 -4.66 7.73
N ILE A 81 -7.21 -3.85 6.80
CA ILE A 81 -6.56 -3.46 5.56
C ILE A 81 -6.37 -1.96 5.52
N GLY A 82 -5.16 -1.48 5.82
CA GLY A 82 -4.74 -0.11 5.60
C GLY A 82 -4.49 0.15 4.11
N ARG A 83 -4.65 1.39 3.66
CA ARG A 83 -4.38 1.76 2.27
C ARG A 83 -3.66 3.08 2.15
N ILE A 84 -2.62 3.08 1.33
CA ILE A 84 -1.92 4.27 0.85
C ILE A 84 -2.28 4.49 -0.61
N PHE A 85 -2.70 5.70 -0.94
CA PHE A 85 -3.07 6.09 -2.30
C PHE A 85 -1.96 6.90 -2.95
N GLN A 86 -1.84 6.83 -4.25
CA GLN A 86 -0.88 7.60 -5.04
C GLN A 86 -0.99 9.12 -4.79
N SER A 87 -2.20 9.65 -4.64
CA SER A 87 -2.49 11.07 -4.41
C SER A 87 -2.69 11.42 -2.93
N PHE A 88 -2.16 10.63 -1.99
CA PHE A 88 -2.29 10.75 -0.52
C PHE A 88 -3.73 10.73 0.00
N ASN A 89 -4.67 11.23 -0.75
CA ASN A 89 -6.12 11.25 -0.45
C ASN A 89 -6.45 11.88 0.90
N LEU A 90 -5.77 12.99 1.23
CA LEU A 90 -5.99 13.76 2.44
C LEU A 90 -7.14 14.74 2.27
N VAL A 91 -7.86 15.02 3.36
CA VAL A 91 -8.80 16.13 3.44
C VAL A 91 -7.99 17.42 3.54
N ARG A 92 -7.76 18.09 2.40
CA ARG A 92 -6.81 19.18 2.22
C ARG A 92 -6.97 20.33 3.22
N ARG A 93 -8.20 20.78 3.47
CA ARG A 93 -8.54 21.88 4.38
C ARG A 93 -8.64 21.45 5.86
N SER A 94 -8.34 20.19 6.16
CA SER A 94 -8.35 19.67 7.54
C SER A 94 -6.92 19.56 8.07
N SER A 95 -6.79 19.59 9.41
CA SER A 95 -5.47 19.43 10.06
C SER A 95 -4.91 18.01 9.87
N VAL A 96 -3.59 17.88 10.02
CA VAL A 96 -2.87 16.59 10.07
C VAL A 96 -3.55 15.67 11.08
N TYR A 97 -3.75 16.14 12.30
CA TYR A 97 -4.38 15.37 13.37
C TYR A 97 -5.74 14.80 12.98
N LYS A 98 -6.64 15.62 12.40
CA LYS A 98 -7.96 15.15 11.95
C LYS A 98 -7.86 14.15 10.80
N ASN A 99 -6.92 14.35 9.87
CA ASN A 99 -6.65 13.38 8.80
C ASN A 99 -6.20 12.05 9.37
N VAL A 100 -5.27 12.04 10.32
CA VAL A 100 -4.76 10.82 10.94
C VAL A 100 -5.83 10.12 11.78
N LEU A 101 -6.56 10.88 12.59
CA LEU A 101 -7.66 10.37 13.42
C LEU A 101 -8.78 9.73 12.56
N SER A 102 -8.97 10.19 11.32
CA SER A 102 -9.93 9.58 10.38
C SER A 102 -9.62 8.11 10.06
N GLY A 103 -8.41 7.61 10.34
CA GLY A 103 -8.09 6.18 10.30
C GLY A 103 -9.00 5.33 11.19
N ARG A 104 -9.60 5.92 12.23
CA ARG A 104 -10.52 5.24 13.16
C ARG A 104 -11.97 5.21 12.70
N VAL A 105 -12.33 5.90 11.61
CA VAL A 105 -13.74 5.98 11.12
C VAL A 105 -14.38 4.60 10.91
N GLY A 106 -13.60 3.58 10.52
CA GLY A 106 -14.10 2.21 10.37
C GLY A 106 -14.65 1.59 11.66
N TYR A 107 -14.29 2.11 12.83
CA TYR A 107 -14.66 1.58 14.15
C TYR A 107 -15.90 2.25 14.74
N HIS A 108 -16.34 3.35 14.15
CA HIS A 108 -17.43 4.18 14.64
C HIS A 108 -18.66 4.09 13.72
N ASN A 109 -19.83 4.39 14.27
CA ASN A 109 -21.03 4.59 13.50
C ASN A 109 -21.05 5.99 12.83
N THR A 110 -22.05 6.23 11.98
CA THR A 110 -22.14 7.49 11.21
C THR A 110 -22.33 8.71 12.13
N PHE A 111 -23.06 8.57 13.24
CA PHE A 111 -23.30 9.64 14.20
C PHE A 111 -22.01 10.02 14.93
N GLU A 112 -21.32 9.06 15.51
CA GLU A 112 -20.03 9.28 16.20
C GLU A 112 -19.01 9.93 15.27
N THR A 113 -18.89 9.42 14.03
CA THR A 113 -17.99 9.97 13.01
C THR A 113 -18.33 11.43 12.68
N ARG A 114 -19.63 11.74 12.48
CA ARG A 114 -20.10 13.10 12.13
C ARG A 114 -19.78 14.11 13.24
N PHE A 115 -19.94 13.72 14.50
CA PHE A 115 -19.71 14.59 15.65
C PHE A 115 -18.27 14.50 16.20
N GLY A 116 -17.38 13.72 15.55
CA GLY A 116 -15.98 13.60 15.96
C GLY A 116 -15.81 12.95 17.34
N ILE A 117 -16.70 12.03 17.69
CA ILE A 117 -16.70 11.32 18.97
C ILE A 117 -15.66 10.18 18.88
N TYR A 118 -14.48 10.43 19.45
CA TYR A 118 -13.38 9.47 19.55
C TYR A 118 -12.92 9.36 21.00
N SER A 119 -12.54 8.14 21.42
CA SER A 119 -12.01 7.89 22.75
C SER A 119 -10.67 8.59 22.98
N LYS A 120 -10.29 8.76 24.25
CA LYS A 120 -8.96 9.30 24.61
C LYS A 120 -7.83 8.44 24.05
N ARG A 121 -7.98 7.09 24.04
CA ARG A 121 -7.03 6.15 23.45
C ARG A 121 -6.82 6.41 21.95
N GLU A 122 -7.89 6.59 21.19
CA GLU A 122 -7.79 6.83 19.74
C GLU A 122 -7.14 8.17 19.41
N LYS A 123 -7.46 9.20 20.20
CA LYS A 123 -6.85 10.53 20.10
C LYS A 123 -5.35 10.46 20.37
N LEU A 124 -4.93 9.73 21.40
CA LEU A 124 -3.53 9.51 21.72
C LEU A 124 -2.83 8.68 20.65
N LEU A 125 -3.46 7.59 20.17
CA LEU A 125 -2.93 6.76 19.10
C LEU A 125 -2.65 7.58 17.81
N ALA A 126 -3.55 8.49 17.46
CA ALA A 126 -3.34 9.38 16.31
C ALA A 126 -2.10 10.27 16.50
N LEU A 127 -1.92 10.89 17.69
CA LEU A 127 -0.75 11.72 17.99
C LEU A 127 0.55 10.88 17.99
N GLN A 128 0.54 9.70 18.59
CA GLN A 128 1.68 8.78 18.60
C GLN A 128 2.09 8.35 17.17
N ASN A 129 1.12 8.13 16.28
CA ASN A 129 1.44 7.79 14.89
C ASN A 129 1.93 9.02 14.10
N ILE A 130 1.46 10.23 14.40
CA ILE A 130 2.02 11.46 13.84
C ILE A 130 3.47 11.64 14.28
N ASP A 131 3.76 11.39 15.55
CA ASP A 131 5.10 11.47 16.13
C ASP A 131 6.06 10.44 15.52
N LYS A 132 5.61 9.19 15.36
CA LYS A 132 6.39 8.12 14.70
C LYS A 132 6.94 8.51 13.32
N PHE A 133 6.24 9.38 12.60
CA PHE A 133 6.68 9.87 11.27
C PHE A 133 7.36 11.24 11.34
N GLY A 134 7.70 11.74 12.54
CA GLY A 134 8.46 12.99 12.74
C GLY A 134 7.73 14.24 12.24
N ILE A 135 6.39 14.29 12.37
CA ILE A 135 5.56 15.42 11.95
C ILE A 135 4.62 15.91 13.06
N LEU A 136 4.98 15.66 14.33
CA LEU A 136 4.16 16.05 15.49
C LEU A 136 4.01 17.58 15.60
N ASP A 137 5.04 18.33 15.27
CA ASP A 137 5.03 19.80 15.21
C ASP A 137 4.00 20.37 14.22
N LYS A 138 3.60 19.55 13.23
CA LYS A 138 2.58 19.89 12.23
C LYS A 138 1.19 19.34 12.53
N ALA A 139 0.97 18.73 13.72
CA ALA A 139 -0.29 18.04 14.05
C ALA A 139 -1.55 18.88 13.80
N TYR A 140 -1.48 20.18 14.05
CA TYR A 140 -2.61 21.10 13.89
C TYR A 140 -2.56 21.95 12.61
N VAL A 141 -1.51 21.79 11.79
CA VAL A 141 -1.37 22.45 10.48
C VAL A 141 -2.32 21.78 9.48
N ARG A 142 -2.83 22.55 8.52
CA ARG A 142 -3.68 22.03 7.44
C ARG A 142 -2.86 21.19 6.45
N ALA A 143 -3.47 20.12 5.95
CA ALA A 143 -2.79 19.20 5.05
C ALA A 143 -2.38 19.84 3.69
N ASP A 144 -3.07 20.87 3.23
CA ASP A 144 -2.74 21.59 2.00
C ASP A 144 -1.52 22.55 2.15
N GLN A 145 -1.05 22.76 3.37
CA GLN A 145 0.15 23.57 3.67
C GLN A 145 1.43 22.74 3.81
N LEU A 146 1.32 21.41 3.63
CA LEU A 146 2.44 20.48 3.78
C LEU A 146 3.12 20.21 2.45
N SER A 147 4.43 19.92 2.49
CA SER A 147 5.16 19.36 1.35
C SER A 147 4.62 17.97 0.97
N GLY A 148 4.92 17.49 -0.25
CA GLY A 148 4.50 16.16 -0.72
C GLY A 148 4.96 15.03 0.21
N GLY A 149 6.21 15.09 0.67
CA GLY A 149 6.75 14.10 1.61
C GLY A 149 6.05 14.14 2.98
N GLN A 150 5.74 15.33 3.49
CA GLN A 150 4.97 15.47 4.73
C GLN A 150 3.54 14.95 4.55
N GLN A 151 2.88 15.22 3.43
CA GLN A 151 1.56 14.67 3.11
C GLN A 151 1.58 13.13 3.05
N GLN A 152 2.63 12.55 2.49
CA GLN A 152 2.83 11.10 2.46
C GLN A 152 2.95 10.52 3.88
N ARG A 153 3.74 11.16 4.76
CA ARG A 153 3.88 10.75 6.16
C ARG A 153 2.54 10.84 6.91
N VAL A 154 1.73 11.85 6.62
CA VAL A 154 0.34 11.93 7.15
C VAL A 154 -0.51 10.76 6.67
N ALA A 155 -0.40 10.37 5.40
CA ALA A 155 -1.13 9.23 4.85
C ALA A 155 -0.69 7.90 5.50
N LEU A 156 0.61 7.72 5.76
CA LEU A 156 1.16 6.59 6.50
C LEU A 156 0.65 6.57 7.95
N ALA A 157 0.74 7.69 8.67
CA ALA A 157 0.23 7.83 10.03
C ALA A 157 -1.28 7.50 10.12
N ARG A 158 -2.07 7.98 9.17
CA ARG A 158 -3.50 7.66 9.05
C ARG A 158 -3.73 6.16 8.87
N ALA A 159 -2.98 5.53 7.98
CA ALA A 159 -3.11 4.10 7.73
C ALA A 159 -2.73 3.26 8.95
N LEU A 160 -1.67 3.62 9.69
CA LEU A 160 -1.29 2.95 10.94
C LEU A 160 -2.30 3.18 12.07
N THR A 161 -2.94 4.35 12.11
CA THR A 161 -3.98 4.64 13.12
C THR A 161 -5.21 3.73 12.97
N GLN A 162 -5.38 3.12 11.81
CA GLN A 162 -6.37 2.07 11.60
C GLN A 162 -6.00 0.75 12.30
N GLU A 163 -4.75 0.55 12.75
CA GLU A 163 -4.18 -0.70 13.30
C GLU A 163 -4.35 -1.89 12.33
N PRO A 164 -3.87 -1.76 11.07
CA PRO A 164 -4.07 -2.77 10.04
C PRO A 164 -3.11 -3.95 10.21
N LYS A 165 -3.53 -5.14 9.74
CA LYS A 165 -2.65 -6.30 9.54
C LYS A 165 -1.95 -6.26 8.18
N ILE A 166 -2.63 -5.72 7.17
CA ILE A 166 -2.17 -5.61 5.78
C ILE A 166 -2.18 -4.15 5.37
N LEU A 167 -1.11 -3.67 4.77
CA LEU A 167 -1.01 -2.34 4.17
C LEU A 167 -0.90 -2.46 2.65
N LEU A 168 -1.90 -1.97 1.93
CA LEU A 168 -1.92 -1.91 0.47
C LEU A 168 -1.43 -0.54 0.01
N ALA A 169 -0.41 -0.49 -0.84
CA ALA A 169 0.14 0.75 -1.38
C ALA A 169 0.10 0.74 -2.93
N ASP A 170 -0.59 1.72 -3.51
CA ASP A 170 -0.72 1.88 -4.95
C ASP A 170 0.19 3.02 -5.39
N GLU A 171 1.39 2.70 -5.89
CA GLU A 171 2.43 3.64 -6.34
C GLU A 171 2.77 4.76 -5.32
N PRO A 172 3.16 4.41 -4.11
CA PRO A 172 3.20 5.37 -3.00
C PRO A 172 4.27 6.47 -3.11
N VAL A 173 5.11 6.44 -4.15
CA VAL A 173 6.26 7.36 -4.33
C VAL A 173 6.35 7.97 -5.73
N ALA A 174 5.37 7.78 -6.59
CA ALA A 174 5.44 8.16 -8.02
C ALA A 174 5.63 9.66 -8.29
N SER A 175 5.31 10.53 -7.33
CA SER A 175 5.36 11.99 -7.49
C SER A 175 6.32 12.69 -6.52
N LEU A 176 7.22 11.94 -5.87
CA LEU A 176 8.15 12.48 -4.89
C LEU A 176 9.56 12.62 -5.48
N ASP A 177 10.31 13.58 -4.97
CA ASP A 177 11.74 13.71 -5.25
C ASP A 177 12.54 12.51 -4.73
N PRO A 178 13.78 12.28 -5.22
CA PRO A 178 14.56 11.10 -4.85
C PRO A 178 14.83 10.96 -3.35
N ALA A 179 15.18 12.05 -2.66
CA ALA A 179 15.48 12.02 -1.23
C ALA A 179 14.24 11.68 -0.40
N THR A 180 13.11 12.34 -0.68
CA THR A 180 11.80 12.04 -0.07
C THR A 180 11.36 10.60 -0.38
N THR A 181 11.65 10.10 -1.58
CA THR A 181 11.35 8.72 -1.97
C THR A 181 12.10 7.71 -1.09
N ILE A 182 13.38 7.94 -0.78
CA ILE A 182 14.17 7.09 0.14
C ILE A 182 13.57 7.14 1.55
N ALA A 183 13.26 8.33 2.07
CA ALA A 183 12.68 8.48 3.41
C ALA A 183 11.36 7.72 3.55
N VAL A 184 10.44 7.87 2.60
CA VAL A 184 9.15 7.17 2.59
C VAL A 184 9.33 5.66 2.52
N ARG A 185 10.32 5.16 1.77
CA ARG A 185 10.61 3.73 1.70
C ARG A 185 11.12 3.18 3.03
N ASN A 186 12.01 3.90 3.69
CA ASN A 186 12.48 3.53 5.01
C ASN A 186 11.30 3.46 5.99
N ASP A 187 10.32 4.34 5.86
CA ASP A 187 9.07 4.27 6.62
C ASP A 187 8.30 2.98 6.34
N PHE A 188 8.20 2.51 5.08
CA PHE A 188 7.57 1.21 4.77
C PHE A 188 8.33 0.04 5.38
N VAL A 189 9.66 0.02 5.29
CA VAL A 189 10.49 -1.02 5.93
C VAL A 189 10.26 -1.04 7.46
N ARG A 190 10.21 0.14 8.07
CA ARG A 190 9.93 0.27 9.51
C ARG A 190 8.54 -0.26 9.88
N ILE A 191 7.53 0.03 9.07
CA ILE A 191 6.17 -0.50 9.23
C ILE A 191 6.15 -2.03 9.11
N ASN A 192 6.86 -2.59 8.12
CA ASN A 192 6.93 -4.03 7.95
C ASN A 192 7.62 -4.73 9.13
N LYS A 193 8.72 -4.14 9.68
CA LYS A 193 9.37 -4.65 10.90
C LYS A 193 8.46 -4.66 12.15
N MET A 194 7.34 -3.93 12.12
CA MET A 194 6.30 -4.00 13.16
C MET A 194 5.36 -5.20 12.98
N GLY A 195 5.62 -6.09 12.01
CA GLY A 195 4.83 -7.28 11.71
C GLY A 195 3.67 -7.03 10.73
N ILE A 196 3.54 -5.83 10.16
CA ILE A 196 2.48 -5.51 9.20
C ILE A 196 2.88 -6.00 7.81
N THR A 197 2.02 -6.80 7.20
CA THR A 197 2.18 -7.27 5.82
C THR A 197 2.04 -6.09 4.86
N ILE A 198 2.97 -5.94 3.91
CA ILE A 198 2.91 -4.87 2.91
C ILE A 198 2.77 -5.45 1.51
N ILE A 199 1.82 -4.92 0.74
CA ILE A 199 1.66 -5.22 -0.69
C ILE A 199 1.67 -3.90 -1.44
N ALA A 200 2.73 -3.66 -2.22
CA ALA A 200 2.94 -2.39 -2.91
C ALA A 200 3.07 -2.58 -4.42
N ASN A 201 2.31 -1.82 -5.21
CA ASN A 201 2.58 -1.69 -6.65
C ASN A 201 3.81 -0.83 -6.86
N ARG A 202 4.71 -1.27 -7.74
CA ARG A 202 5.91 -0.53 -8.12
C ARG A 202 6.14 -0.60 -9.62
N HIS A 203 6.70 0.48 -10.18
CA HIS A 203 7.14 0.51 -11.58
C HIS A 203 8.63 0.17 -11.72
N HIS A 204 9.44 0.47 -10.70
CA HIS A 204 10.89 0.31 -10.73
C HIS A 204 11.31 -1.03 -10.12
N VAL A 205 11.94 -1.88 -10.93
CA VAL A 205 12.38 -3.23 -10.52
C VAL A 205 13.44 -3.18 -9.43
N ASP A 206 14.44 -2.30 -9.57
CA ASP A 206 15.53 -2.18 -8.60
C ASP A 206 15.04 -1.83 -7.21
N LEU A 207 14.02 -0.96 -7.16
CA LEU A 207 13.42 -0.57 -5.90
C LEU A 207 12.58 -1.71 -5.30
N ALA A 208 11.96 -2.53 -6.14
CA ALA A 208 11.29 -3.74 -5.69
C ALA A 208 12.31 -4.72 -5.12
N LYS A 209 13.45 -4.93 -5.80
CA LYS A 209 14.54 -5.79 -5.34
C LYS A 209 15.13 -5.34 -3.99
N LYS A 210 15.38 -4.05 -3.82
CA LYS A 210 16.06 -3.51 -2.62
C LYS A 210 15.21 -3.59 -1.34
N TYR A 211 13.87 -3.51 -1.44
CA TYR A 211 13.01 -3.29 -0.28
C TYR A 211 11.97 -4.38 0.00
N SER A 212 11.79 -5.33 -0.91
CA SER A 212 10.78 -6.38 -0.75
C SER A 212 11.41 -7.70 -0.33
N THR A 213 10.66 -8.51 0.39
CA THR A 213 11.03 -9.90 0.69
C THR A 213 10.59 -10.87 -0.40
N ARG A 214 9.62 -10.44 -1.26
CA ARG A 214 9.07 -11.22 -2.35
C ARG A 214 8.55 -10.32 -3.46
N ILE A 215 8.69 -10.74 -4.69
CA ILE A 215 8.27 -9.98 -5.88
C ILE A 215 7.28 -10.81 -6.67
N ILE A 216 6.16 -10.18 -7.04
CA ILE A 216 5.11 -10.75 -7.89
C ILE A 216 5.12 -10.00 -9.22
N GLY A 217 5.39 -10.72 -10.31
CA GLY A 217 5.34 -10.19 -11.66
C GLY A 217 3.97 -10.43 -12.29
N VAL A 218 3.30 -9.36 -12.72
CA VAL A 218 1.98 -9.43 -13.36
C VAL A 218 2.07 -9.01 -14.82
N ARG A 219 1.53 -9.84 -15.72
CA ARG A 219 1.41 -9.56 -17.15
C ARG A 219 0.05 -9.99 -17.69
N ALA A 220 -0.64 -9.10 -18.38
CA ALA A 220 -1.94 -9.35 -19.00
C ALA A 220 -2.98 -10.01 -18.05
N GLY A 221 -2.99 -9.59 -16.79
CA GLY A 221 -3.92 -10.07 -15.77
C GLY A 221 -3.51 -11.37 -15.08
N GLN A 222 -2.36 -11.94 -15.38
CA GLN A 222 -1.88 -13.20 -14.80
C GLN A 222 -0.60 -12.96 -13.98
N ILE A 223 -0.38 -13.76 -12.94
CA ILE A 223 0.90 -13.86 -12.26
C ILE A 223 1.82 -14.71 -13.11
N VAL A 224 2.91 -14.11 -13.61
CA VAL A 224 3.90 -14.79 -14.46
C VAL A 224 5.24 -15.00 -13.75
N PHE A 225 5.42 -14.38 -12.60
CA PHE A 225 6.58 -14.52 -11.72
C PHE A 225 6.14 -14.40 -10.27
N ASP A 226 6.69 -15.26 -9.41
CA ASP A 226 6.52 -15.23 -7.97
C ASP A 226 7.79 -15.79 -7.33
N GLY A 227 8.59 -14.93 -6.71
CA GLY A 227 9.89 -15.34 -6.18
C GLY A 227 10.55 -14.27 -5.34
N LYS A 228 11.77 -14.60 -4.87
CA LYS A 228 12.61 -13.68 -4.11
C LYS A 228 13.21 -12.59 -5.01
N PRO A 229 13.64 -11.45 -4.45
CA PRO A 229 14.29 -10.37 -5.21
C PRO A 229 15.49 -10.83 -6.04
N GLU A 230 16.28 -11.78 -5.52
CA GLU A 230 17.48 -12.33 -6.17
C GLU A 230 17.14 -13.17 -7.42
N GLU A 231 15.93 -13.72 -7.49
CA GLU A 231 15.44 -14.56 -8.59
C GLU A 231 14.89 -13.72 -9.78
N VAL A 232 14.82 -12.39 -9.62
CA VAL A 232 14.39 -11.49 -10.69
C VAL A 232 15.56 -11.26 -11.65
N THR A 233 15.80 -12.22 -12.53
CA THR A 233 16.81 -12.17 -13.61
C THR A 233 16.29 -11.38 -14.82
N ASP A 234 17.15 -11.14 -15.81
CA ASP A 234 16.74 -10.53 -17.09
C ASP A 234 15.68 -11.36 -17.81
N GLU A 235 15.75 -12.69 -17.69
CA GLU A 235 14.72 -13.61 -18.23
C GLU A 235 13.39 -13.44 -17.50
N ALA A 236 13.41 -13.32 -16.17
CA ALA A 236 12.21 -13.05 -15.39
C ALA A 236 11.62 -11.68 -15.76
N CYS A 237 12.45 -10.66 -15.93
CA CYS A 237 12.05 -9.36 -16.43
C CYS A 237 11.42 -9.45 -17.82
N PHE A 238 12.02 -10.23 -18.73
CA PHE A 238 11.43 -10.44 -20.06
C PHE A 238 10.05 -11.13 -19.99
N LYS A 239 9.86 -12.11 -19.12
CA LYS A 239 8.54 -12.73 -18.89
C LYS A 239 7.51 -11.71 -18.41
N ILE A 240 7.89 -10.83 -17.50
CA ILE A 240 7.00 -9.84 -16.88
C ILE A 240 6.67 -8.70 -17.87
N TYR A 241 7.69 -8.16 -18.53
CA TYR A 241 7.56 -6.95 -19.35
C TYR A 241 7.39 -7.23 -20.85
N GLY A 242 7.72 -8.43 -21.32
CA GLY A 242 7.68 -8.81 -22.74
C GLY A 242 8.77 -8.15 -23.59
N ARG A 243 9.73 -7.48 -22.97
CA ARG A 243 10.87 -6.79 -23.58
C ARG A 243 12.01 -6.64 -22.56
N HIS A 244 13.19 -6.33 -23.04
CA HIS A 244 14.28 -5.93 -22.17
C HIS A 244 13.98 -4.58 -21.50
N LEU A 245 14.40 -4.43 -20.24
CA LEU A 245 14.21 -3.17 -19.51
C LEU A 245 15.20 -2.12 -20.04
N ASN A 246 14.71 -0.88 -20.17
CA ASN A 246 15.56 0.26 -20.51
C ASN A 246 16.23 0.82 -19.23
N SER A 247 17.38 1.48 -19.37
CA SER A 247 18.13 2.10 -18.26
C SER A 247 17.31 3.08 -17.40
N ASN A 248 16.24 3.67 -17.95
CA ASN A 248 15.34 4.57 -17.22
C ASN A 248 14.34 3.82 -16.30
N GLU A 249 14.18 2.52 -16.45
CA GLU A 249 13.33 1.67 -15.60
C GLU A 249 14.14 1.09 -14.44
N ASN A 250 15.46 1.27 -14.49
CA ASN A 250 16.45 0.98 -13.47
C ASN A 250 16.87 2.30 -12.81
N LEU A 251 16.10 2.78 -11.84
CA LEU A 251 16.42 3.99 -11.05
C LEU A 251 17.44 3.73 -9.93
N GLY A 252 17.81 2.47 -9.71
CA GLY A 252 18.71 2.06 -8.64
C GLY A 252 20.04 2.80 -8.68
N ALA A 253 20.69 2.87 -9.84
CA ALA A 253 21.98 3.51 -10.01
C ALA A 253 21.99 5.03 -9.65
N LYS A 254 20.88 5.73 -9.84
CA LYS A 254 20.76 7.16 -9.49
C LYS A 254 20.46 7.41 -8.01
N LEU A 255 20.00 6.41 -7.28
CA LEU A 255 19.62 6.53 -5.86
C LEU A 255 20.72 6.05 -4.92
N ASP A 256 21.65 5.19 -5.38
CA ASP A 256 22.80 4.73 -4.62
C ASP A 256 23.89 5.83 -4.51
N GLU A 257 23.83 6.88 -5.34
CA GLU A 257 24.67 8.08 -5.27
C GLU A 257 24.26 9.08 -4.17
N ILE A 258 23.08 8.90 -3.55
CA ILE A 258 22.61 9.77 -2.46
C ILE A 258 23.03 9.13 -1.14
N PRO A 259 23.88 9.78 -0.32
CA PRO A 259 24.30 9.27 0.98
C PRO A 259 23.08 9.01 1.87
N GLU A 260 23.03 7.85 2.52
CA GLU A 260 22.06 7.60 3.58
C GLU A 260 22.35 8.59 4.72
N GLU A 261 21.42 9.51 5.01
CA GLU A 261 21.52 10.33 6.21
C GLU A 261 21.64 9.41 7.43
N PRO A 262 22.64 9.63 8.31
CA PRO A 262 22.77 8.84 9.52
C PRO A 262 21.49 9.00 10.34
N ALA A 263 20.94 7.88 10.80
CA ALA A 263 19.81 7.85 11.70
C ALA A 263 20.13 8.73 12.92
N GLU A 264 19.51 9.90 13.00
CA GLU A 264 19.62 10.75 14.19
C GLU A 264 19.18 9.93 15.41
N LYS A 265 20.15 9.69 16.28
CA LYS A 265 19.92 9.16 17.62
C LYS A 265 19.05 10.16 18.39
N ARG A 266 17.80 9.82 18.60
CA ARG A 266 16.94 10.41 19.65
C ARG A 266 16.30 9.31 20.47
#